data_a3a56be37e999de77216ed3c90e3a1a1
#
_entry.id   a3a56be37e999de77216ed3c90e3a1a1
#
_cell.length_a   1.000
_cell.length_b   1.000
_cell.length_c   1.000
_cell.angle_alpha   90.00
_cell.angle_beta   90.00
_cell.angle_gamma   90.00
#
_symmetry.space_group_name_H-M   'P 1'
#
loop_
_entity.id
_entity.type
_entity.pdbx_description
1 polymer ?
#
loop_
_entity_poly.entity_id
_entity_poly.type
_entity_poly.pdbx_seq_one_letter_code
_entity_poly.pdbx_strand_id
1 'polypeptide(L)'
;METPGGRPRKSACFPLCRAPGVFVFFAYIAAPLHIDELEQRKGRRGRMELKVYKDTVTAAESICDTKLELPVETEMLIPDYLPQVFKIVKCFVYLVVLQKQVTAGRLTVDGYLRCVVYYQSEGDESLCQAEQKLPFTKQVDVKPGSWGPATVLVSGETEYVNCRAVNQRRVDVRGAFALSIEAVAEAQGEVITALAGGGIQQRTTSLTGSKTVGSQEKLITAEESIAFDAPPEMVLSTQCTGAVNEVKLVSGKAVLKGEIRAEVVYRTAPGHTLVHTTRQIPFNEILDVEGAAEDCQCFAVVQPTGCTITGGSGEDEGENTISATAALYVKVYRPVEYMAVSDAFSTESETVLTQQQVALEEVADVFTQQVEAVTTGQLPDENARIIDVMATPLPMEVIEQDGEAVLRGRVMAHLLCINALEEIDCYDKVCEYTLPRRYPRPAADVIAQCYPSVGSVSARKVGDDTSAAIVLTVRGIVSFRSTQTVLADVQCTSPLVRDDGDIALRIYFAQAGEDMFDIAKRYAASPEAIAAANDTGSGILEAPQRLLIPSAT
;
A
#
# COMPACT_ATOMS: atom_id res chain seq x y z
N MET A 1 27.26 59.16 20.42
CA MET A 1 26.40 60.10 19.66
C MET A 1 25.49 59.24 18.79
N GLU A 2 24.30 59.20 19.28
CA GLU A 2 23.00 59.17 18.58
C GLU A 2 22.66 58.06 17.57
N THR A 3 21.76 57.23 18.02
CA THR A 3 20.67 56.59 17.22
C THR A 3 19.73 57.71 16.69
N PRO A 4 18.79 57.50 15.72
CA PRO A 4 17.81 56.42 15.77
C PRO A 4 17.24 55.94 14.39
N GLY A 5 16.58 54.75 14.43
CA GLY A 5 15.18 54.59 14.02
C GLY A 5 14.84 54.35 12.52
N GLY A 6 14.20 53.22 12.26
CA GLY A 6 13.48 53.01 11.00
C GLY A 6 12.88 51.64 10.90
N ARG A 7 11.60 51.52 11.19
CA ARG A 7 10.74 50.34 11.08
C ARG A 7 10.26 50.05 9.62
N PRO A 8 9.46 49.03 9.38
CA PRO A 8 9.76 47.91 8.45
C PRO A 8 8.93 47.98 7.16
N ARG A 9 9.34 47.26 6.12
CA ARG A 9 8.53 47.07 4.91
C ARG A 9 8.04 45.65 4.78
N LYS A 10 6.77 45.60 4.50
CA LYS A 10 5.81 44.52 4.36
C LYS A 10 6.25 43.41 3.38
N SER A 11 6.11 42.21 3.85
CA SER A 11 6.07 40.96 3.09
C SER A 11 4.91 40.92 2.11
N ALA A 12 5.19 40.45 0.90
CA ALA A 12 4.18 40.04 -0.08
C ALA A 12 3.83 38.57 0.18
N CYS A 13 2.55 38.35 0.45
CA CYS A 13 1.96 37.01 0.50
C CYS A 13 1.72 36.49 -0.91
N PHE A 14 2.19 35.26 -1.20
CA PHE A 14 1.67 34.44 -2.29
C PHE A 14 0.71 33.39 -1.69
N PRO A 15 -0.38 33.06 -2.39
CA PRO A 15 -1.41 32.19 -1.84
C PRO A 15 -1.00 30.72 -1.94
N LEU A 16 -1.00 30.05 -0.79
CA LEU A 16 -0.94 28.61 -0.67
C LEU A 16 -2.27 28.00 -1.13
N CYS A 17 -2.22 27.14 -2.14
CA CYS A 17 -3.30 26.21 -2.45
C CYS A 17 -3.47 25.23 -1.28
N ARG A 18 -4.63 25.28 -0.66
CA ARG A 18 -5.06 24.33 0.38
C ARG A 18 -5.59 23.07 -0.31
N ALA A 19 -4.92 21.95 -0.10
CA ALA A 19 -5.55 20.64 -0.15
C ALA A 19 -6.15 20.35 1.24
N PRO A 20 -7.34 19.73 1.34
CA PRO A 20 -7.97 19.46 2.63
C PRO A 20 -7.29 18.26 3.30
N GLY A 21 -6.42 18.55 4.27
CA GLY A 21 -5.87 17.53 5.17
C GLY A 21 -6.92 17.18 6.24
N VAL A 22 -7.25 15.91 6.31
CA VAL A 22 -8.06 15.35 7.40
C VAL A 22 -7.18 15.32 8.65
N PHE A 23 -7.46 16.19 9.61
CA PHE A 23 -6.85 16.16 10.95
C PHE A 23 -7.62 15.18 11.83
N VAL A 24 -6.99 14.05 12.13
CA VAL A 24 -7.45 13.15 13.19
C VAL A 24 -6.81 13.62 14.51
N PHE A 25 -7.60 14.24 15.38
CA PHE A 25 -7.18 14.57 16.73
C PHE A 25 -7.47 13.39 17.66
N PHE A 26 -6.43 12.68 18.10
CA PHE A 26 -6.52 11.87 19.30
C PHE A 26 -6.27 12.79 20.52
N ALA A 27 -7.28 12.92 21.38
CA ALA A 27 -7.11 13.62 22.64
C ALA A 27 -6.25 12.79 23.60
N TYR A 28 -5.10 13.32 23.99
CA TYR A 28 -4.29 12.78 25.08
C TYR A 28 -5.08 12.83 26.39
N ILE A 29 -5.30 11.68 26.99
CA ILE A 29 -5.74 11.61 28.39
C ILE A 29 -4.50 11.57 29.27
N ALA A 30 -4.20 12.71 29.91
CA ALA A 30 -3.27 12.79 31.02
C ALA A 30 -3.84 12.06 32.22
N ALA A 31 -3.04 11.22 32.88
CA ALA A 31 -3.39 10.52 34.09
C ALA A 31 -3.88 11.49 35.18
N PRO A 32 -4.94 11.17 35.94
CA PRO A 32 -5.38 12.01 37.03
C PRO A 32 -4.48 11.82 38.24
N LEU A 33 -3.95 12.95 38.73
CA LEU A 33 -3.42 13.10 40.09
C LEU A 33 -4.56 12.88 41.10
N HIS A 34 -4.28 12.09 42.14
CA HIS A 34 -5.07 11.95 43.35
C HIS A 34 -5.47 13.30 43.91
N ILE A 35 -6.77 13.53 44.04
CA ILE A 35 -7.32 14.49 45.01
C ILE A 35 -8.35 13.75 45.86
N ASP A 36 -8.09 13.91 47.14
CA ASP A 36 -8.57 13.25 48.35
C ASP A 36 -10.07 13.07 48.51
N GLU A 37 -10.37 11.98 49.21
CA GLU A 37 -11.53 11.74 50.06
C GLU A 37 -11.92 12.98 50.89
N LEU A 38 -13.07 13.56 50.57
CA LEU A 38 -13.92 14.29 51.53
C LEU A 38 -15.23 14.74 50.84
N GLU A 39 -16.20 13.87 50.79
CA GLU A 39 -17.62 14.14 50.95
C GLU A 39 -18.47 12.85 50.95
N GLN A 40 -18.22 12.04 51.92
CA GLN A 40 -19.22 11.02 52.35
C GLN A 40 -20.19 11.69 53.32
N ARG A 41 -21.45 11.66 52.93
CA ARG A 41 -22.70 11.74 53.67
C ARG A 41 -23.62 12.88 53.25
N LYS A 42 -24.42 12.61 52.22
CA LYS A 42 -25.85 13.00 52.22
C LYS A 42 -26.57 12.28 51.09
N GLY A 43 -27.55 11.45 51.41
CA GLY A 43 -28.64 11.05 50.50
C GLY A 43 -28.41 9.76 49.71
N ARG A 44 -28.51 8.61 50.31
CA ARG A 44 -28.88 7.35 49.65
C ARG A 44 -30.30 7.51 49.01
N ARG A 45 -30.38 8.05 47.83
CA ARG A 45 -31.35 7.67 46.82
C ARG A 45 -30.54 6.97 45.73
N GLY A 46 -30.91 5.72 45.43
CA GLY A 46 -30.12 4.84 44.59
C GLY A 46 -29.82 5.50 43.25
N ARG A 47 -28.60 6.00 43.08
CA ARG A 47 -28.03 6.37 41.80
C ARG A 47 -27.92 5.07 41.03
N MET A 48 -28.80 4.81 40.06
CA MET A 48 -28.61 3.67 39.17
C MET A 48 -27.31 3.88 38.42
N GLU A 49 -26.34 3.04 38.74
CA GLU A 49 -25.00 3.12 38.19
C GLU A 49 -25.04 2.68 36.73
N LEU A 50 -24.71 3.58 35.80
CA LEU A 50 -24.54 3.26 34.38
C LEU A 50 -23.37 2.30 34.24
N LYS A 51 -23.61 1.11 33.67
CA LYS A 51 -22.57 0.15 33.33
C LYS A 51 -22.20 0.32 31.86
N VAL A 52 -20.91 0.56 31.59
CA VAL A 52 -20.36 0.70 30.25
C VAL A 52 -19.52 -0.52 29.95
N TYR A 53 -19.87 -1.24 28.90
CA TYR A 53 -19.08 -2.37 28.38
C TYR A 53 -18.26 -1.88 27.20
N LYS A 54 -16.97 -2.19 27.23
CA LYS A 54 -16.02 -1.79 26.19
C LYS A 54 -15.34 -3.02 25.61
N ASP A 55 -14.95 -2.91 24.35
CA ASP A 55 -14.10 -3.87 23.66
C ASP A 55 -12.99 -3.15 22.90
N THR A 56 -11.93 -3.87 22.56
CA THR A 56 -10.79 -3.33 21.85
C THR A 56 -10.94 -3.60 20.36
N VAL A 57 -10.92 -2.55 19.56
CA VAL A 57 -10.89 -2.63 18.09
C VAL A 57 -9.49 -2.35 17.58
N THR A 58 -9.12 -3.04 16.52
CA THR A 58 -7.86 -2.80 15.81
C THR A 58 -8.13 -1.87 14.64
N ALA A 59 -7.50 -0.69 14.67
CA ALA A 59 -7.54 0.30 13.61
C ALA A 59 -6.20 0.32 12.86
N ALA A 60 -6.23 0.59 11.57
CA ALA A 60 -5.02 0.83 10.79
C ALA A 60 -4.68 2.33 10.80
N GLU A 61 -3.48 2.69 11.21
CA GLU A 61 -3.02 4.06 11.23
C GLU A 61 -1.78 4.26 10.37
N SER A 62 -1.82 5.25 9.48
CA SER A 62 -0.63 5.68 8.73
C SER A 62 0.31 6.42 9.68
N ILE A 63 1.44 5.79 9.97
CA ILE A 63 2.48 6.32 10.86
C ILE A 63 3.58 7.06 10.10
N CYS A 64 3.71 6.81 8.80
CA CYS A 64 4.64 7.50 7.90
C CYS A 64 4.08 7.46 6.48
N ASP A 65 4.16 8.60 5.79
CA ASP A 65 3.93 8.73 4.35
C ASP A 65 4.84 9.86 3.87
N THR A 66 5.91 9.49 3.16
CA THR A 66 6.90 10.47 2.74
C THR A 66 7.55 10.09 1.42
N LYS A 67 7.93 11.12 0.68
CA LYS A 67 8.73 10.99 -0.54
C LYS A 67 10.08 11.66 -0.31
N LEU A 68 11.14 10.98 -0.70
CA LEU A 68 12.52 11.42 -0.55
C LEU A 68 13.21 11.32 -1.89
N GLU A 69 14.12 12.25 -2.14
CA GLU A 69 15.03 12.18 -3.28
C GLU A 69 16.33 11.50 -2.85
N LEU A 70 16.75 10.51 -3.64
CA LEU A 70 18.05 9.87 -3.54
C LEU A 70 18.92 10.40 -4.68
N PRO A 71 20.05 11.07 -4.41
CA PRO A 71 20.97 11.46 -5.46
C PRO A 71 21.61 10.22 -6.08
N VAL A 72 21.63 10.18 -7.40
CA VAL A 72 22.36 9.19 -8.19
C VAL A 72 23.62 9.87 -8.69
N GLU A 73 24.70 9.77 -7.93
CA GLU A 73 25.98 10.37 -8.30
C GLU A 73 27.10 9.33 -8.17
N THR A 74 27.67 8.94 -9.29
CA THR A 74 28.80 7.99 -9.30
C THR A 74 29.65 8.16 -10.54
N GLU A 75 30.92 7.86 -10.38
CA GLU A 75 31.86 7.66 -11.47
C GLU A 75 32.14 6.15 -11.60
N MET A 76 31.59 5.56 -12.66
CA MET A 76 31.75 4.14 -12.94
C MET A 76 33.01 3.90 -13.75
N LEU A 77 33.87 3.00 -13.26
CA LEU A 77 35.04 2.53 -13.99
C LEU A 77 34.68 1.28 -14.77
N ILE A 78 34.92 1.28 -16.06
CA ILE A 78 34.77 0.09 -16.90
C ILE A 78 35.98 -0.80 -16.68
N PRO A 79 35.81 -2.04 -16.16
CA PRO A 79 36.89 -2.97 -15.89
C PRO A 79 37.69 -3.31 -17.15
N ASP A 80 38.95 -3.67 -16.99
CA ASP A 80 39.86 -3.97 -18.12
C ASP A 80 39.45 -5.19 -18.94
N TYR A 81 38.68 -6.11 -18.33
CA TYR A 81 38.14 -7.29 -19.02
C TYR A 81 36.93 -6.97 -19.89
N LEU A 82 36.33 -5.77 -19.76
CA LEU A 82 35.24 -5.30 -20.61
C LEU A 82 35.80 -4.42 -21.74
N PRO A 83 35.18 -4.42 -22.92
CA PRO A 83 35.52 -3.51 -24.01
C PRO A 83 35.42 -2.04 -23.63
N GLN A 84 36.17 -1.20 -24.35
CA GLN A 84 36.11 0.26 -24.17
C GLN A 84 34.80 0.86 -24.67
N VAL A 85 34.37 1.95 -24.05
CA VAL A 85 33.11 2.66 -24.39
C VAL A 85 33.32 3.49 -25.66
N PHE A 86 32.52 3.22 -26.68
CA PHE A 86 32.35 4.10 -27.83
C PHE A 86 31.18 5.07 -27.60
N LYS A 87 29.99 4.54 -27.31
CA LYS A 87 28.77 5.32 -27.14
C LYS A 87 27.95 4.78 -25.95
N ILE A 88 27.44 5.66 -25.09
CA ILE A 88 26.46 5.27 -24.08
C ILE A 88 25.09 5.09 -24.76
N VAL A 89 24.47 3.94 -24.56
CA VAL A 89 23.15 3.60 -25.09
C VAL A 89 22.06 3.96 -24.10
N LYS A 90 22.18 3.46 -22.85
CA LYS A 90 21.16 3.69 -21.82
C LYS A 90 21.74 3.49 -20.42
N CYS A 91 21.20 4.23 -19.45
CA CYS A 91 21.43 3.97 -18.03
C CYS A 91 20.11 3.67 -17.34
N PHE A 92 20.08 2.61 -16.55
CA PHE A 92 18.96 2.23 -15.69
C PHE A 92 19.38 2.35 -14.23
N VAL A 93 18.42 2.71 -13.38
CA VAL A 93 18.59 2.76 -11.93
C VAL A 93 17.48 1.96 -11.29
N TYR A 94 17.85 0.88 -10.58
CA TYR A 94 16.90 -0.01 -9.93
C TYR A 94 17.06 0.09 -8.41
N LEU A 95 15.92 0.15 -7.71
CA LEU A 95 15.88 0.12 -6.25
C LEU A 95 16.00 -1.32 -5.74
N VAL A 96 16.92 -1.56 -4.83
CA VAL A 96 17.01 -2.80 -4.07
C VAL A 96 16.96 -2.48 -2.58
N VAL A 97 15.89 -2.88 -1.92
CA VAL A 97 15.70 -2.73 -0.48
C VAL A 97 16.21 -3.98 0.21
N LEU A 98 17.14 -3.82 1.16
CA LEU A 98 17.73 -4.92 1.93
C LEU A 98 17.07 -5.08 3.29
N GLN A 99 16.75 -3.97 3.95
CA GLN A 99 16.18 -3.99 5.29
C GLN A 99 15.25 -2.82 5.52
N LYS A 100 14.17 -3.09 6.26
CA LYS A 100 13.19 -2.12 6.74
C LYS A 100 13.01 -2.34 8.24
N GLN A 101 13.29 -1.34 9.06
CA GLN A 101 13.19 -1.46 10.51
C GLN A 101 12.47 -0.26 11.12
N VAL A 102 11.38 -0.53 11.83
CA VAL A 102 10.67 0.46 12.65
C VAL A 102 11.13 0.32 14.08
N THR A 103 11.69 1.37 14.63
CA THR A 103 12.07 1.48 16.06
C THR A 103 11.36 2.67 16.66
N ALA A 104 11.44 2.86 17.98
CA ALA A 104 10.74 3.93 18.70
C ALA A 104 10.93 5.31 18.03
N GLY A 105 9.91 5.76 17.29
CA GLY A 105 9.87 7.06 16.64
C GLY A 105 10.61 7.17 15.29
N ARG A 106 11.20 6.11 14.77
CA ARG A 106 11.96 6.13 13.50
C ARG A 106 11.77 4.88 12.67
N LEU A 107 11.70 5.09 11.37
CA LEU A 107 11.79 4.05 10.35
C LEU A 107 13.13 4.19 9.62
N THR A 108 13.89 3.12 9.59
CA THR A 108 15.15 3.02 8.83
C THR A 108 14.94 2.10 7.64
N VAL A 109 15.37 2.55 6.46
CA VAL A 109 15.39 1.78 5.22
C VAL A 109 16.82 1.73 4.72
N ASP A 110 17.34 0.52 4.59
CA ASP A 110 18.67 0.24 4.05
C ASP A 110 18.57 -0.47 2.71
N GLY A 111 19.42 -0.11 1.78
CA GLY A 111 19.45 -0.71 0.46
C GLY A 111 20.52 -0.12 -0.43
N TYR A 112 20.38 -0.35 -1.73
CA TYR A 112 21.23 0.27 -2.73
C TYR A 112 20.46 0.56 -4.01
N LEU A 113 20.92 1.57 -4.74
CA LEU A 113 20.51 1.79 -6.12
C LEU A 113 21.50 1.05 -7.02
N ARG A 114 20.98 0.13 -7.85
CA ARG A 114 21.77 -0.59 -8.85
C ARG A 114 21.75 0.23 -10.15
N CYS A 115 22.87 0.87 -10.45
CA CYS A 115 23.07 1.61 -11.70
C CYS A 115 23.62 0.67 -12.75
N VAL A 116 22.93 0.52 -13.87
CA VAL A 116 23.32 -0.35 -15.00
C VAL A 116 23.46 0.52 -16.24
N VAL A 117 24.65 0.53 -16.81
CA VAL A 117 24.95 1.30 -18.03
C VAL A 117 25.15 0.33 -19.19
N TYR A 118 24.30 0.47 -20.20
CA TYR A 118 24.46 -0.17 -21.49
C TYR A 118 25.23 0.76 -22.42
N TYR A 119 26.23 0.23 -23.07
CA TYR A 119 27.05 1.00 -23.99
C TYR A 119 27.46 0.17 -25.21
N GLN A 120 27.69 0.84 -26.31
CA GLN A 120 28.28 0.26 -27.49
C GLN A 120 29.80 0.30 -27.37
N SER A 121 30.45 -0.83 -27.65
CA SER A 121 31.91 -0.97 -27.54
C SER A 121 32.65 -0.33 -28.72
N GLU A 122 33.89 0.09 -28.47
CA GLU A 122 34.80 0.51 -29.54
C GLU A 122 35.42 -0.71 -30.20
N GLY A 123 35.36 -0.76 -31.53
CA GLY A 123 36.02 -1.75 -32.36
C GLY A 123 35.13 -2.85 -32.90
N ASP A 124 34.29 -3.49 -32.11
CA ASP A 124 33.35 -4.53 -32.55
C ASP A 124 31.88 -4.06 -32.59
N GLU A 125 31.63 -2.81 -32.20
CA GLU A 125 30.33 -2.14 -32.20
C GLU A 125 29.25 -2.90 -31.43
N SER A 126 29.63 -3.80 -30.54
CA SER A 126 28.73 -4.68 -29.82
C SER A 126 28.14 -4.01 -28.58
N LEU A 127 26.96 -4.46 -28.16
CA LEU A 127 26.33 -4.04 -26.91
C LEU A 127 27.07 -4.65 -25.72
N CYS A 128 27.42 -3.80 -24.76
CA CYS A 128 28.07 -4.17 -23.51
C CYS A 128 27.33 -3.56 -22.32
N GLN A 129 27.59 -4.12 -21.13
CA GLN A 129 26.99 -3.65 -19.88
C GLN A 129 28.05 -3.50 -18.80
N ALA A 130 27.90 -2.48 -17.96
CA ALA A 130 28.61 -2.33 -16.70
C ALA A 130 27.61 -1.93 -15.61
N GLU A 131 27.86 -2.36 -14.37
CA GLU A 131 26.99 -2.02 -13.25
C GLU A 131 27.77 -1.55 -12.03
N GLN A 132 27.10 -0.72 -11.23
CA GLN A 132 27.59 -0.28 -9.94
C GLN A 132 26.44 -0.15 -8.93
N LYS A 133 26.72 -0.51 -7.68
CA LYS A 133 25.78 -0.41 -6.56
C LYS A 133 26.08 0.83 -5.74
N LEU A 134 25.09 1.69 -5.53
CA LEU A 134 25.15 2.88 -4.70
C LEU A 134 24.37 2.61 -3.41
N PRO A 135 25.04 2.32 -2.28
CA PRO A 135 24.37 2.05 -1.03
C PRO A 135 23.69 3.31 -0.48
N PHE A 136 22.56 3.14 0.17
CA PHE A 136 21.89 4.20 0.91
C PHE A 136 21.33 3.67 2.25
N THR A 137 21.27 4.56 3.22
CA THR A 137 20.52 4.41 4.47
C THR A 137 19.66 5.65 4.63
N LYS A 138 18.34 5.49 4.71
CA LYS A 138 17.41 6.59 4.97
C LYS A 138 16.69 6.36 6.28
N GLN A 139 16.63 7.42 7.08
CA GLN A 139 15.90 7.46 8.32
C GLN A 139 14.80 8.51 8.20
N VAL A 140 13.57 8.12 8.52
CA VAL A 140 12.40 8.99 8.57
C VAL A 140 11.74 8.89 9.93
N ASP A 141 11.23 10.00 10.42
CA ASP A 141 10.49 10.03 11.67
C ASP A 141 9.10 9.44 11.45
N VAL A 142 8.66 8.61 12.38
CA VAL A 142 7.29 8.07 12.40
C VAL A 142 6.50 8.76 13.50
N LYS A 143 5.18 8.82 13.34
CA LYS A 143 4.31 9.40 14.37
C LYS A 143 4.58 8.73 15.71
N PRO A 144 4.66 9.51 16.80
CA PRO A 144 4.82 8.93 18.13
C PRO A 144 3.56 8.16 18.53
N GLY A 145 3.73 6.99 19.16
CA GLY A 145 2.62 6.18 19.63
C GLY A 145 3.07 4.79 20.08
N SER A 146 2.15 4.04 20.68
CA SER A 146 2.34 2.63 20.97
C SER A 146 1.68 1.84 19.84
N TRP A 147 2.48 1.43 18.89
CA TRP A 147 2.02 0.72 17.71
C TRP A 147 2.20 -0.78 17.84
N GLY A 148 1.25 -1.53 17.29
CA GLY A 148 1.42 -2.95 16.99
C GLY A 148 2.34 -3.17 15.79
N PRO A 149 2.23 -4.34 15.14
CA PRO A 149 3.02 -4.63 13.94
C PRO A 149 2.81 -3.56 12.85
N ALA A 150 3.92 -3.07 12.28
CA ALA A 150 3.88 -2.11 11.20
C ALA A 150 4.21 -2.78 9.85
N THR A 151 3.47 -2.41 8.82
CA THR A 151 3.77 -2.78 7.43
C THR A 151 4.45 -1.59 6.76
N VAL A 152 5.66 -1.82 6.23
CA VAL A 152 6.44 -0.80 5.55
C VAL A 152 6.51 -1.12 4.06
N LEU A 153 6.02 -0.21 3.26
CA LEU A 153 6.10 -0.24 1.80
C LEU A 153 7.16 0.74 1.35
N VAL A 154 8.03 0.26 0.50
CA VAL A 154 9.08 1.08 -0.12
C VAL A 154 9.01 0.86 -1.61
N SER A 155 8.81 1.93 -2.34
CA SER A 155 8.77 1.95 -3.80
C SER A 155 9.52 3.18 -4.33
N GLY A 156 9.71 3.25 -5.62
CA GLY A 156 10.30 4.45 -6.20
C GLY A 156 10.48 4.33 -7.70
N GLU A 157 10.83 5.46 -8.30
CA GLU A 157 11.08 5.57 -9.73
C GLU A 157 12.24 6.53 -10.01
N THR A 158 12.91 6.32 -11.13
CA THR A 158 13.94 7.23 -11.60
C THR A 158 13.30 8.51 -12.11
N GLU A 159 13.56 9.66 -11.49
CA GLU A 159 13.09 10.96 -11.97
C GLU A 159 13.84 11.37 -13.23
N TYR A 160 15.15 11.29 -13.17
CA TYR A 160 16.02 11.46 -14.33
C TYR A 160 17.38 10.82 -14.06
N VAL A 161 18.04 10.41 -15.13
CA VAL A 161 19.44 9.96 -15.10
C VAL A 161 20.15 10.39 -16.36
N ASN A 162 21.31 10.99 -16.19
CA ASN A 162 22.22 11.39 -17.25
C ASN A 162 23.52 10.59 -17.12
N CYS A 163 23.94 9.98 -18.22
CA CYS A 163 25.19 9.26 -18.33
C CYS A 163 26.08 9.90 -19.39
N ARG A 164 27.35 10.10 -19.05
CA ARG A 164 28.32 10.63 -19.98
C ARG A 164 29.63 9.86 -19.89
N ALA A 165 30.14 9.40 -20.99
CA ALA A 165 31.51 8.92 -21.08
C ALA A 165 32.49 10.09 -20.89
N VAL A 166 33.28 10.04 -19.82
CA VAL A 166 34.38 11.00 -19.57
C VAL A 166 35.57 10.64 -20.44
N ASN A 167 35.82 9.35 -20.57
CA ASN A 167 36.76 8.73 -21.49
C ASN A 167 36.31 7.29 -21.76
N GLN A 168 37.05 6.55 -22.54
CA GLN A 168 36.74 5.16 -22.93
C GLN A 168 36.60 4.15 -21.78
N ARG A 169 37.02 4.51 -20.55
CA ARG A 169 37.04 3.65 -19.35
C ARG A 169 36.29 4.27 -18.15
N ARG A 170 35.76 5.49 -18.29
CA ARG A 170 35.11 6.22 -17.20
C ARG A 170 33.79 6.81 -17.65
N VAL A 171 32.73 6.48 -16.92
CA VAL A 171 31.38 6.96 -17.14
C VAL A 171 30.90 7.72 -15.91
N ASP A 172 30.54 8.99 -16.09
CA ASP A 172 29.92 9.82 -15.06
C ASP A 172 28.41 9.62 -15.14
N VAL A 173 27.80 9.21 -14.03
CA VAL A 173 26.36 8.98 -13.89
C VAL A 173 25.80 9.96 -12.87
N ARG A 174 24.85 10.79 -13.27
CA ARG A 174 24.18 11.76 -12.41
C ARG A 174 22.69 11.74 -12.63
N GLY A 175 21.95 11.79 -11.53
CA GLY A 175 20.50 11.76 -11.58
C GLY A 175 19.86 11.87 -10.22
N ALA A 176 18.54 11.69 -10.21
CA ALA A 176 17.71 11.61 -9.02
C ALA A 176 16.75 10.43 -9.10
N PHE A 177 16.57 9.80 -7.97
CA PHE A 177 15.62 8.70 -7.78
C PHE A 177 14.62 9.09 -6.69
N ALA A 178 13.34 9.14 -7.03
CA ALA A 178 12.27 9.37 -6.06
C ALA A 178 11.97 8.10 -5.29
N LEU A 179 12.15 8.15 -3.96
CA LEU A 179 11.87 7.06 -3.03
C LEU A 179 10.60 7.39 -2.25
N SER A 180 9.57 6.56 -2.36
CA SER A 180 8.35 6.65 -1.56
C SER A 180 8.38 5.63 -0.44
N ILE A 181 8.12 6.09 0.78
CA ILE A 181 8.09 5.27 1.99
C ILE A 181 6.75 5.48 2.67
N GLU A 182 5.96 4.42 2.75
CA GLU A 182 4.70 4.39 3.47
C GLU A 182 4.80 3.37 4.60
N ALA A 183 4.30 3.72 5.78
CA ALA A 183 4.22 2.80 6.89
C ALA A 183 2.83 2.90 7.55
N VAL A 184 2.18 1.76 7.67
CA VAL A 184 0.89 1.60 8.34
C VAL A 184 1.07 0.64 9.51
N ALA A 185 0.69 1.08 10.70
CA ALA A 185 0.74 0.26 11.91
C ALA A 185 -0.65 0.01 12.47
N GLU A 186 -0.78 -1.05 13.25
CA GLU A 186 -2.01 -1.33 13.96
C GLU A 186 -2.06 -0.51 15.25
N ALA A 187 -3.12 0.26 15.41
CA ALA A 187 -3.46 0.97 16.64
C ALA A 187 -4.61 0.25 17.34
N GLN A 188 -4.53 0.15 18.66
CA GLN A 188 -5.64 -0.37 19.46
C GLN A 188 -6.49 0.80 19.96
N GLY A 189 -7.78 0.75 19.67
CA GLY A 189 -8.79 1.69 20.17
C GLY A 189 -9.81 0.97 21.03
N GLU A 190 -10.43 1.69 21.97
CA GLU A 190 -11.57 1.16 22.73
C GLU A 190 -12.87 1.70 22.14
N VAL A 191 -13.87 0.83 22.03
CA VAL A 191 -15.24 1.20 21.66
C VAL A 191 -16.22 0.71 22.71
N ILE A 192 -17.28 1.47 22.93
CA ILE A 192 -18.39 1.05 23.78
C ILE A 192 -19.23 0.06 22.98
N THR A 193 -19.37 -1.17 23.48
CA THR A 193 -20.15 -2.24 22.83
C THR A 193 -21.57 -2.34 23.36
N ALA A 194 -21.76 -2.01 24.64
CA ALA A 194 -23.07 -1.98 25.26
C ALA A 194 -23.11 -1.05 26.48
N LEU A 195 -24.31 -0.57 26.76
CA LEU A 195 -24.65 0.23 27.93
C LEU A 195 -25.78 -0.45 28.69
N ALA A 196 -25.76 -0.43 30.02
CA ALA A 196 -26.83 -0.99 30.84
C ALA A 196 -27.09 -0.17 32.10
N GLY A 197 -28.36 -0.12 32.52
CA GLY A 197 -28.81 0.62 33.72
C GLY A 197 -29.34 2.01 33.38
N GLY A 198 -29.95 2.68 34.37
CA GLY A 198 -30.38 4.09 34.27
C GLY A 198 -31.38 4.42 33.17
N GLY A 199 -32.24 3.46 32.77
CA GLY A 199 -33.20 3.68 31.69
C GLY A 199 -32.52 3.96 30.33
N ILE A 200 -31.25 3.53 30.14
CA ILE A 200 -30.49 3.82 28.92
C ILE A 200 -31.08 3.06 27.71
N GLN A 201 -31.20 3.78 26.64
CA GLN A 201 -31.55 3.28 25.30
C GLN A 201 -30.34 3.51 24.40
N GLN A 202 -29.98 2.56 23.55
CA GLN A 202 -28.80 2.64 22.72
C GLN A 202 -29.07 2.22 21.27
N ARG A 203 -28.38 2.86 20.35
CA ARG A 203 -28.30 2.43 18.94
C ARG A 203 -26.92 1.86 18.71
N THR A 204 -26.86 0.66 18.15
CA THR A 204 -25.60 -0.01 17.81
C THR A 204 -25.37 0.03 16.30
N THR A 205 -24.11 0.03 15.91
CA THR A 205 -23.67 -0.10 14.51
C THR A 205 -22.64 -1.22 14.42
N SER A 206 -22.62 -1.92 13.29
CA SER A 206 -21.59 -2.91 12.99
C SER A 206 -20.38 -2.21 12.39
N LEU A 207 -19.20 -2.56 12.89
CA LEU A 207 -17.89 -2.12 12.41
C LEU A 207 -17.19 -3.32 11.81
N THR A 208 -16.99 -3.31 10.49
CA THR A 208 -16.27 -4.36 9.77
C THR A 208 -14.83 -3.94 9.50
N GLY A 209 -13.90 -4.86 9.65
CA GLY A 209 -12.48 -4.61 9.42
C GLY A 209 -11.70 -5.90 9.27
N SER A 210 -10.39 -5.77 9.08
CA SER A 210 -9.46 -6.89 9.04
C SER A 210 -8.34 -6.67 10.04
N LYS A 211 -8.13 -7.65 10.89
CA LYS A 211 -7.04 -7.65 11.86
C LYS A 211 -5.86 -8.43 11.29
N THR A 212 -4.65 -7.88 11.38
CA THR A 212 -3.44 -8.64 11.07
C THR A 212 -3.23 -9.73 12.12
N VAL A 213 -3.16 -10.97 11.66
CA VAL A 213 -2.83 -12.14 12.49
C VAL A 213 -1.33 -12.22 12.68
N GLY A 214 -0.57 -12.02 11.60
CA GLY A 214 0.89 -11.99 11.60
C GLY A 214 1.46 -11.69 10.23
N SER A 215 2.74 -11.35 10.20
CA SER A 215 3.51 -11.16 8.99
C SER A 215 4.89 -11.76 9.16
N GLN A 216 5.45 -12.29 8.05
CA GLN A 216 6.79 -12.85 8.02
C GLN A 216 7.49 -12.44 6.74
N GLU A 217 8.80 -12.21 6.84
CA GLU A 217 9.68 -11.98 5.72
C GLU A 217 10.83 -12.99 5.79
N LYS A 218 11.13 -13.65 4.66
CA LYS A 218 12.18 -14.65 4.57
C LYS A 218 12.97 -14.44 3.28
N LEU A 219 14.28 -14.40 3.39
CA LEU A 219 15.15 -14.50 2.22
C LEU A 219 15.24 -15.97 1.79
N ILE A 220 14.99 -16.21 0.52
CA ILE A 220 15.09 -17.53 -0.11
C ILE A 220 16.15 -17.49 -1.19
N THR A 221 16.79 -18.62 -1.41
CA THR A 221 17.67 -18.86 -2.56
C THR A 221 17.15 -20.10 -3.27
N ALA A 222 16.94 -19.97 -4.56
CA ALA A 222 16.51 -21.05 -5.42
C ALA A 222 17.48 -21.19 -6.60
N GLU A 223 17.79 -22.42 -6.98
CA GLU A 223 18.79 -22.73 -8.00
C GLU A 223 18.22 -23.70 -9.03
N GLU A 224 18.64 -23.54 -10.27
CA GLU A 224 18.25 -24.42 -11.38
C GLU A 224 19.37 -24.48 -12.41
N SER A 225 19.45 -25.58 -13.16
CA SER A 225 20.37 -25.70 -14.28
C SER A 225 19.93 -24.82 -15.45
N ILE A 226 20.88 -24.19 -16.13
CA ILE A 226 20.62 -23.39 -17.32
C ILE A 226 21.47 -23.87 -18.49
N ALA A 227 20.80 -24.19 -19.60
CA ALA A 227 21.47 -24.46 -20.86
C ALA A 227 21.42 -23.23 -21.75
N PHE A 228 22.52 -22.92 -22.41
CA PHE A 228 22.62 -21.90 -23.43
C PHE A 228 22.55 -22.55 -24.82
N ASP A 229 21.75 -21.99 -25.73
CA ASP A 229 21.64 -22.48 -27.11
C ASP A 229 22.97 -22.35 -27.87
N ALA A 230 23.77 -21.36 -27.50
CA ALA A 230 25.13 -21.18 -27.99
C ALA A 230 26.02 -20.65 -26.84
N PRO A 231 27.34 -20.93 -26.85
CA PRO A 231 28.22 -20.47 -25.80
C PRO A 231 28.15 -18.96 -25.60
N PRO A 232 27.88 -18.47 -24.37
CA PRO A 232 27.85 -17.05 -24.10
C PRO A 232 29.24 -16.45 -24.12
N GLU A 233 29.46 -15.42 -24.94
CA GLU A 233 30.67 -14.59 -24.90
C GLU A 233 30.59 -13.62 -23.71
N MET A 234 29.39 -13.03 -23.53
CA MET A 234 29.10 -12.09 -22.45
C MET A 234 27.63 -12.17 -22.04
N VAL A 235 27.36 -12.26 -20.75
CA VAL A 235 26.01 -12.06 -20.20
C VAL A 235 25.78 -10.57 -20.04
N LEU A 236 24.77 -10.05 -20.73
CA LEU A 236 24.43 -8.62 -20.75
C LEU A 236 23.39 -8.25 -19.70
N SER A 237 22.44 -9.13 -19.44
CA SER A 237 21.40 -8.86 -18.47
C SER A 237 20.94 -10.16 -17.84
N THR A 238 20.69 -10.09 -16.54
CA THR A 238 19.99 -11.13 -15.80
C THR A 238 18.88 -10.44 -15.02
N GLN A 239 17.65 -10.65 -15.44
CA GLN A 239 16.47 -10.12 -14.78
C GLN A 239 15.67 -11.26 -14.16
N CYS A 240 15.18 -11.04 -12.95
CA CYS A 240 14.33 -12.01 -12.27
C CYS A 240 13.00 -11.38 -11.91
N THR A 241 11.93 -12.12 -12.16
CA THR A 241 10.58 -11.80 -11.69
C THR A 241 10.07 -12.96 -10.85
N GLY A 242 9.32 -12.65 -9.80
CA GLY A 242 8.81 -13.68 -8.91
C GLY A 242 7.29 -13.75 -8.93
N ALA A 243 6.75 -14.96 -8.87
CA ALA A 243 5.33 -15.20 -8.74
C ALA A 243 5.04 -16.21 -7.64
N VAL A 244 4.05 -15.89 -6.78
CA VAL A 244 3.46 -16.85 -5.84
C VAL A 244 2.23 -17.43 -6.51
N ASN A 245 2.26 -18.73 -6.82
CA ASN A 245 1.21 -19.42 -7.57
C ASN A 245 0.15 -20.00 -6.65
N GLU A 246 0.55 -20.53 -5.50
CA GLU A 246 -0.35 -21.16 -4.53
C GLU A 246 0.00 -20.70 -3.11
N VAL A 247 -1.04 -20.37 -2.34
CA VAL A 247 -0.95 -20.08 -0.90
C VAL A 247 -1.95 -20.94 -0.17
N LYS A 248 -1.47 -21.72 0.79
CA LYS A 248 -2.32 -22.52 1.68
C LYS A 248 -2.02 -22.18 3.13
N LEU A 249 -3.04 -21.74 3.87
CA LEU A 249 -2.94 -21.58 5.31
C LEU A 249 -3.29 -22.89 6.00
N VAL A 250 -2.43 -23.27 6.93
CA VAL A 250 -2.63 -24.41 7.84
C VAL A 250 -2.37 -23.87 9.23
N SER A 251 -2.93 -24.49 10.27
CA SER A 251 -2.82 -24.02 11.65
C SER A 251 -1.40 -23.54 12.02
N GLY A 252 -1.24 -22.22 12.20
CA GLY A 252 0.00 -21.56 12.55
C GLY A 252 1.04 -21.42 11.41
N LYS A 253 0.70 -21.78 10.16
CA LYS A 253 1.68 -21.80 9.06
C LYS A 253 1.07 -21.31 7.73
N ALA A 254 1.90 -20.67 6.91
CA ALA A 254 1.62 -20.41 5.50
C ALA A 254 2.53 -21.28 4.62
N VAL A 255 1.93 -22.11 3.79
CA VAL A 255 2.62 -22.93 2.78
C VAL A 255 2.50 -22.22 1.44
N LEU A 256 3.62 -21.91 0.83
CA LEU A 256 3.73 -21.10 -0.36
C LEU A 256 4.44 -21.89 -1.45
N LYS A 257 3.85 -21.91 -2.63
CA LYS A 257 4.50 -22.43 -3.84
C LYS A 257 4.54 -21.34 -4.88
N GLY A 258 5.63 -21.24 -5.56
CA GLY A 258 5.82 -20.24 -6.59
C GLY A 258 7.02 -20.54 -7.46
N GLU A 259 7.35 -19.57 -8.27
CA GLU A 259 8.49 -19.64 -9.17
C GLU A 259 9.18 -18.28 -9.27
N ILE A 260 10.48 -18.31 -9.47
CA ILE A 260 11.27 -17.17 -9.91
C ILE A 260 11.61 -17.42 -11.37
N ARG A 261 11.10 -16.55 -12.24
CA ARG A 261 11.46 -16.54 -13.65
C ARG A 261 12.68 -15.69 -13.84
N ALA A 262 13.77 -16.32 -14.28
CA ALA A 262 14.99 -15.64 -14.64
C ALA A 262 15.07 -15.53 -16.17
N GLU A 263 15.28 -14.32 -16.66
CA GLU A 263 15.53 -14.00 -18.07
C GLU A 263 16.97 -13.55 -18.21
N VAL A 264 17.71 -14.24 -19.07
CA VAL A 264 19.12 -13.99 -19.31
C VAL A 264 19.29 -13.56 -20.77
N VAL A 265 19.83 -12.37 -20.96
CA VAL A 265 20.21 -11.86 -22.27
C VAL A 265 21.72 -11.97 -22.38
N TYR A 266 22.19 -12.66 -23.39
CA TYR A 266 23.62 -12.85 -23.61
C TYR A 266 23.98 -12.69 -25.08
N ARG A 267 25.24 -12.37 -25.29
CA ARG A 267 25.84 -12.24 -26.62
C ARG A 267 26.62 -13.50 -26.93
N THR A 268 26.49 -14.00 -28.15
CA THR A 268 27.20 -15.20 -28.63
C THR A 268 28.44 -14.85 -29.43
N ALA A 269 29.43 -15.78 -29.44
CA ALA A 269 30.58 -15.75 -30.36
C ALA A 269 30.47 -16.91 -31.36
N PRO A 270 30.87 -16.76 -32.65
CA PRO A 270 31.08 -15.50 -33.37
C PRO A 270 29.76 -14.90 -33.89
N GLY A 271 29.76 -13.59 -34.14
CA GLY A 271 28.62 -12.91 -34.77
C GLY A 271 27.88 -11.94 -33.84
N HIS A 272 28.23 -11.86 -32.55
CA HIS A 272 27.73 -10.89 -31.58
C HIS A 272 26.18 -10.80 -31.52
N THR A 273 25.49 -11.93 -31.80
CA THR A 273 24.03 -12.00 -31.80
C THR A 273 23.51 -12.01 -30.36
N LEU A 274 22.48 -11.19 -30.10
CA LEU A 274 21.77 -11.23 -28.82
C LEU A 274 20.82 -12.42 -28.77
N VAL A 275 20.92 -13.21 -27.73
CA VAL A 275 20.09 -14.38 -27.47
C VAL A 275 19.44 -14.23 -26.09
N HIS A 276 18.16 -14.56 -26.04
CA HIS A 276 17.37 -14.61 -24.82
C HIS A 276 17.14 -16.05 -24.40
N THR A 277 17.43 -16.36 -23.16
CA THR A 277 16.99 -17.61 -22.54
C THR A 277 16.24 -17.34 -21.25
N THR A 278 15.24 -18.15 -20.99
CA THR A 278 14.40 -18.02 -19.80
C THR A 278 14.42 -19.30 -18.99
N ARG A 279 14.57 -19.19 -17.68
CA ARG A 279 14.45 -20.31 -16.73
C ARG A 279 13.39 -20.02 -15.69
N GLN A 280 12.61 -21.03 -15.38
CA GLN A 280 11.68 -21.04 -14.24
C GLN A 280 12.35 -21.82 -13.11
N ILE A 281 12.51 -21.16 -11.97
CA ILE A 281 13.17 -21.70 -10.79
C ILE A 281 12.07 -21.87 -9.74
N PRO A 282 11.53 -23.07 -9.52
CA PRO A 282 10.45 -23.30 -8.57
C PRO A 282 10.93 -23.15 -7.13
N PHE A 283 10.06 -22.68 -6.26
CA PHE A 283 10.27 -22.70 -4.82
C PHE A 283 9.05 -23.21 -4.07
N ASN A 284 9.29 -23.83 -2.92
CA ASN A 284 8.25 -24.29 -1.99
C ASN A 284 8.72 -23.96 -0.57
N GLU A 285 7.99 -23.06 0.09
CA GLU A 285 8.37 -22.50 1.37
C GLU A 285 7.26 -22.64 2.40
N ILE A 286 7.66 -22.85 3.65
CA ILE A 286 6.77 -22.87 4.80
C ILE A 286 7.24 -21.79 5.76
N LEU A 287 6.33 -20.87 6.08
CA LEU A 287 6.57 -19.82 7.05
C LEU A 287 5.66 -20.01 8.26
N ASP A 288 6.24 -19.84 9.44
CA ASP A 288 5.47 -19.88 10.69
C ASP A 288 4.79 -18.52 10.87
N VAL A 289 3.46 -18.53 10.90
CA VAL A 289 2.62 -17.36 11.17
C VAL A 289 1.65 -17.71 12.29
N GLU A 290 2.03 -17.37 13.51
CA GLU A 290 1.25 -17.68 14.69
C GLU A 290 -0.20 -17.16 14.58
N GLY A 291 -1.18 -18.01 14.84
CA GLY A 291 -2.61 -17.68 14.75
C GLY A 291 -3.20 -17.78 13.34
N ALA A 292 -2.40 -18.08 12.30
CA ALA A 292 -2.95 -18.35 10.96
C ALA A 292 -3.87 -19.58 10.99
N ALA A 293 -5.00 -19.48 10.31
CA ALA A 293 -6.00 -20.52 10.18
C ALA A 293 -6.66 -20.48 8.79
N GLU A 294 -7.44 -21.47 8.45
CA GLU A 294 -8.06 -21.60 7.11
C GLU A 294 -9.10 -20.50 6.82
N ASP A 295 -9.67 -19.87 7.85
CA ASP A 295 -10.61 -18.75 7.76
C ASP A 295 -9.95 -17.39 7.51
N CYS A 296 -8.62 -17.34 7.50
CA CYS A 296 -7.85 -16.13 7.28
C CYS A 296 -7.59 -15.87 5.78
N GLN A 297 -7.41 -14.62 5.44
CA GLN A 297 -6.92 -14.19 4.12
C GLN A 297 -5.40 -14.04 4.16
N CYS A 298 -4.73 -14.37 3.06
CA CYS A 298 -3.27 -14.32 3.00
C CYS A 298 -2.80 -13.56 1.76
N PHE A 299 -2.05 -12.52 1.98
CA PHE A 299 -1.28 -11.85 0.93
C PHE A 299 0.17 -12.34 0.99
N ALA A 300 0.67 -12.80 -0.15
CA ALA A 300 2.06 -13.22 -0.28
C ALA A 300 2.66 -12.67 -1.58
N VAL A 301 3.89 -12.19 -1.52
CA VAL A 301 4.66 -11.68 -2.66
C VAL A 301 6.10 -12.11 -2.55
N VAL A 302 6.71 -12.42 -3.69
CA VAL A 302 8.14 -12.72 -3.81
C VAL A 302 8.81 -11.64 -4.65
N GLN A 303 9.85 -11.03 -4.11
CA GLN A 303 10.60 -9.96 -4.75
C GLN A 303 12.05 -10.42 -4.94
N PRO A 304 12.51 -10.70 -6.17
CA PRO A 304 13.88 -11.04 -6.44
C PRO A 304 14.81 -9.89 -6.05
N THR A 305 15.91 -10.22 -5.36
CA THR A 305 16.94 -9.28 -4.90
C THR A 305 18.25 -9.45 -5.63
N GLY A 306 18.46 -10.60 -6.27
CA GLY A 306 19.66 -10.88 -7.04
C GLY A 306 19.52 -12.13 -7.88
N CYS A 307 20.33 -12.20 -8.92
CA CYS A 307 20.43 -13.37 -9.78
C CYS A 307 21.89 -13.49 -10.25
N THR A 308 22.47 -14.66 -10.14
CA THR A 308 23.83 -14.95 -10.55
C THR A 308 23.87 -16.24 -11.36
N ILE A 309 24.75 -16.26 -12.37
CA ILE A 309 25.02 -17.45 -13.15
C ILE A 309 26.43 -17.90 -12.80
N THR A 310 26.56 -19.14 -12.39
CA THR A 310 27.84 -19.80 -12.16
C THR A 310 27.99 -20.88 -13.22
N GLY A 311 29.09 -20.81 -13.97
CA GLY A 311 29.43 -21.80 -15.00
C GLY A 311 30.63 -22.61 -14.59
N GLY A 312 30.73 -23.85 -15.03
CA GLY A 312 31.93 -24.63 -14.96
C GLY A 312 33.03 -23.98 -15.82
N SER A 313 33.98 -23.33 -15.20
CA SER A 313 35.20 -22.86 -15.87
C SER A 313 36.22 -24.01 -15.84
N GLY A 314 36.37 -24.73 -16.94
CA GLY A 314 37.38 -25.80 -17.07
C GLY A 314 36.96 -26.87 -18.06
N GLU A 315 37.88 -27.76 -18.38
CA GLU A 315 37.71 -28.88 -19.33
C GLU A 315 36.62 -29.92 -18.94
N ASP A 316 36.00 -29.77 -17.76
CA ASP A 316 34.76 -30.46 -17.39
C ASP A 316 33.57 -29.61 -17.85
N GLU A 317 32.76 -30.13 -18.75
CA GLU A 317 31.47 -29.60 -19.19
C GLU A 317 30.46 -29.59 -18.00
N GLY A 318 30.72 -28.78 -16.97
CA GLY A 318 29.82 -28.58 -15.86
C GLY A 318 28.58 -27.80 -16.32
N GLU A 319 27.40 -28.28 -15.96
CA GLU A 319 26.16 -27.56 -16.20
C GLU A 319 26.24 -26.15 -15.58
N ASN A 320 25.86 -25.14 -16.37
CA ASN A 320 25.70 -23.80 -15.82
C ASN A 320 24.52 -23.80 -14.84
N THR A 321 24.71 -23.16 -13.68
CA THR A 321 23.65 -23.03 -12.67
C THR A 321 23.26 -21.57 -12.53
N ILE A 322 21.97 -21.31 -12.56
CA ILE A 322 21.40 -20.01 -12.24
C ILE A 322 20.89 -20.04 -10.80
N SER A 323 21.36 -19.11 -9.99
CA SER A 323 20.97 -18.96 -8.58
C SER A 323 20.26 -17.62 -8.41
N ALA A 324 19.01 -17.66 -7.97
CA ALA A 324 18.18 -16.49 -7.71
C ALA A 324 17.95 -16.33 -6.21
N THR A 325 18.19 -15.12 -5.69
CA THR A 325 17.85 -14.73 -4.33
C THR A 325 16.62 -13.84 -4.34
N ALA A 326 15.68 -14.05 -3.41
CA ALA A 326 14.46 -13.28 -3.33
C ALA A 326 14.01 -13.09 -1.88
N ALA A 327 13.35 -11.97 -1.61
CA ALA A 327 12.60 -11.73 -0.38
C ALA A 327 11.16 -12.23 -0.57
N LEU A 328 10.76 -13.19 0.25
CA LEU A 328 9.40 -13.71 0.32
C LEU A 328 8.70 -13.06 1.51
N TYR A 329 7.66 -12.28 1.24
CA TYR A 329 6.87 -11.60 2.24
C TYR A 329 5.47 -12.20 2.31
N VAL A 330 5.00 -12.43 3.53
CA VAL A 330 3.65 -12.96 3.83
C VAL A 330 2.99 -12.11 4.89
N LYS A 331 1.72 -11.80 4.69
CA LYS A 331 0.88 -11.18 5.71
C LYS A 331 -0.48 -11.85 5.73
N VAL A 332 -0.93 -12.21 6.92
CA VAL A 332 -2.18 -12.93 7.16
C VAL A 332 -3.14 -12.02 7.90
N TYR A 333 -4.38 -11.97 7.41
CA TYR A 333 -5.45 -11.14 7.92
C TYR A 333 -6.65 -12.00 8.31
N ARG A 334 -7.34 -11.61 9.37
CA ARG A 334 -8.63 -12.18 9.75
C ARG A 334 -9.71 -11.13 9.66
N PRO A 335 -10.80 -11.36 8.91
CA PRO A 335 -11.97 -10.51 8.96
C PRO A 335 -12.54 -10.47 10.38
N VAL A 336 -12.91 -9.28 10.84
CA VAL A 336 -13.48 -9.06 12.17
C VAL A 336 -14.69 -8.15 12.08
N GLU A 337 -15.67 -8.42 12.92
CA GLU A 337 -16.86 -7.60 13.06
C GLU A 337 -17.01 -7.23 14.53
N TYR A 338 -17.16 -5.93 14.80
CA TYR A 338 -17.38 -5.40 16.13
C TYR A 338 -18.73 -4.70 16.18
N MET A 339 -19.46 -4.88 17.28
CA MET A 339 -20.63 -4.05 17.56
C MET A 339 -20.21 -2.85 18.39
N ALA A 340 -20.58 -1.66 18.00
CA ALA A 340 -20.30 -0.44 18.74
C ALA A 340 -21.55 0.40 18.95
N VAL A 341 -21.63 1.13 20.06
CA VAL A 341 -22.72 2.04 20.33
C VAL A 341 -22.45 3.35 19.61
N SER A 342 -23.33 3.70 18.67
CA SER A 342 -23.24 4.94 17.87
C SER A 342 -23.99 6.10 18.50
N ASP A 343 -25.07 5.83 19.26
CA ASP A 343 -25.88 6.83 19.94
C ASP A 343 -26.56 6.22 21.18
N ALA A 344 -26.85 7.06 22.16
CA ALA A 344 -27.57 6.65 23.36
C ALA A 344 -28.33 7.81 24.01
N PHE A 345 -29.37 7.50 24.75
CA PHE A 345 -30.07 8.44 25.63
C PHE A 345 -30.66 7.69 26.84
N SER A 346 -30.99 8.39 27.90
CA SER A 346 -31.68 7.81 29.03
C SER A 346 -33.11 8.29 29.11
N THR A 347 -34.01 7.41 29.48
CA THR A 347 -35.39 7.74 29.79
C THR A 347 -35.56 8.36 31.19
N GLU A 348 -34.52 8.36 32.03
CA GLU A 348 -34.56 8.77 33.44
C GLU A 348 -33.66 9.96 33.76
N SER A 349 -32.57 10.15 32.98
CA SER A 349 -31.55 11.15 33.24
C SER A 349 -31.14 11.89 31.98
N GLU A 350 -30.67 13.11 32.11
CA GLU A 350 -29.96 13.81 31.04
C GLU A 350 -28.65 13.09 30.74
N THR A 351 -28.34 12.93 29.47
CA THR A 351 -27.13 12.26 28.99
C THR A 351 -26.21 13.21 28.27
N VAL A 352 -24.92 13.14 28.60
CA VAL A 352 -23.84 13.80 27.86
C VAL A 352 -23.07 12.72 27.13
N LEU A 353 -22.97 12.86 25.81
CA LEU A 353 -22.32 11.91 24.93
C LEU A 353 -21.03 12.50 24.40
N THR A 354 -19.94 11.74 24.49
CA THR A 354 -18.69 12.05 23.81
C THR A 354 -18.52 11.08 22.65
N GLN A 355 -18.36 11.61 21.44
CA GLN A 355 -18.16 10.82 20.22
C GLN A 355 -16.70 10.76 19.84
N GLN A 356 -16.32 9.66 19.19
CA GLN A 356 -15.02 9.47 18.54
C GLN A 356 -15.19 8.90 17.14
N GLN A 357 -14.21 9.14 16.28
CA GLN A 357 -14.14 8.50 14.97
C GLN A 357 -13.20 7.31 15.03
N VAL A 358 -13.66 6.17 14.55
CA VAL A 358 -12.87 4.94 14.42
C VAL A 358 -12.63 4.68 12.94
N ALA A 359 -11.37 4.71 12.54
CA ALA A 359 -10.96 4.34 11.18
C ALA A 359 -10.67 2.84 11.14
N LEU A 360 -11.30 2.15 10.21
CA LEU A 360 -11.17 0.72 9.99
C LEU A 360 -10.67 0.46 8.57
N GLU A 361 -9.90 -0.60 8.43
CA GLU A 361 -9.45 -1.10 7.15
C GLU A 361 -9.93 -2.55 6.98
N GLU A 362 -10.64 -2.80 5.88
CA GLU A 362 -11.16 -4.11 5.51
C GLU A 362 -10.43 -4.60 4.26
N VAL A 363 -9.77 -5.75 4.32
CA VAL A 363 -9.19 -6.39 3.15
C VAL A 363 -10.32 -6.91 2.26
N ALA A 364 -10.51 -6.22 1.14
CA ALA A 364 -11.59 -6.49 0.20
C ALA A 364 -11.22 -7.53 -0.86
N ASP A 365 -9.95 -7.51 -1.32
CA ASP A 365 -9.50 -8.37 -2.41
C ASP A 365 -8.01 -8.68 -2.29
N VAL A 366 -7.66 -9.93 -2.56
CA VAL A 366 -6.28 -10.40 -2.74
C VAL A 366 -6.22 -11.15 -4.05
N PHE A 367 -5.46 -10.65 -5.01
CA PHE A 367 -5.53 -11.14 -6.38
C PHE A 367 -4.17 -11.35 -7.04
N THR A 368 -4.17 -12.16 -8.08
CA THR A 368 -3.15 -12.24 -9.12
C THR A 368 -3.85 -12.06 -10.45
N GLN A 369 -3.42 -11.09 -11.25
CA GLN A 369 -4.06 -10.74 -12.51
C GLN A 369 -3.01 -10.59 -13.60
N GLN A 370 -3.21 -11.27 -14.71
CA GLN A 370 -2.44 -11.05 -15.93
C GLN A 370 -3.10 -9.98 -16.78
N VAL A 371 -2.30 -9.07 -17.33
CA VAL A 371 -2.73 -7.98 -18.20
C VAL A 371 -1.70 -7.74 -19.28
N GLU A 372 -2.15 -7.33 -20.45
CA GLU A 372 -1.30 -6.90 -21.56
C GLU A 372 -1.35 -5.38 -21.70
N ALA A 373 -0.18 -4.77 -21.73
CA ALA A 373 0.00 -3.35 -22.04
C ALA A 373 0.58 -3.21 -23.46
N VAL A 374 -0.09 -2.46 -24.30
CA VAL A 374 0.32 -2.26 -25.70
C VAL A 374 0.49 -0.80 -26.00
N THR A 375 1.56 -0.44 -26.70
CA THR A 375 1.74 0.89 -27.29
C THR A 375 2.14 0.78 -28.74
N THR A 376 1.70 1.75 -29.54
CA THR A 376 2.07 1.88 -30.95
C THR A 376 2.58 3.29 -31.21
N GLY A 377 3.45 3.46 -32.17
CA GLY A 377 3.93 4.75 -32.64
C GLY A 377 5.27 4.66 -33.35
N GLN A 378 5.65 5.72 -33.98
CA GLN A 378 6.86 5.79 -34.80
C GLN A 378 8.12 5.85 -33.94
N LEU A 379 9.21 5.28 -34.44
CA LEU A 379 10.55 5.53 -33.92
C LEU A 379 11.10 6.82 -34.52
N PRO A 380 11.96 7.54 -33.80
CA PRO A 380 12.63 8.74 -34.32
C PRO A 380 13.44 8.49 -35.61
N ASP A 381 14.03 7.31 -35.72
CA ASP A 381 14.65 6.82 -36.95
C ASP A 381 13.77 5.71 -37.56
N GLU A 382 13.12 6.03 -38.68
CA GLU A 382 12.24 5.10 -39.39
C GLU A 382 13.00 3.88 -39.98
N ASN A 383 14.30 4.00 -40.18
CA ASN A 383 15.13 2.91 -40.72
C ASN A 383 15.75 2.05 -39.62
N ALA A 384 15.60 2.44 -38.36
CA ALA A 384 16.14 1.66 -37.26
C ALA A 384 15.50 0.28 -37.16
N ARG A 385 16.34 -0.73 -36.91
CA ARG A 385 15.94 -2.12 -36.69
C ARG A 385 15.96 -2.42 -35.21
N ILE A 386 14.85 -2.91 -34.69
CA ILE A 386 14.75 -3.36 -33.30
C ILE A 386 15.61 -4.60 -33.11
N ILE A 387 16.52 -4.58 -32.15
CA ILE A 387 17.41 -5.70 -31.78
C ILE A 387 17.01 -6.34 -30.47
N ASP A 388 16.42 -5.55 -29.56
CA ASP A 388 15.94 -6.03 -28.26
C ASP A 388 14.87 -5.11 -27.67
N VAL A 389 14.11 -5.63 -26.71
CA VAL A 389 13.11 -4.88 -25.93
C VAL A 389 13.17 -5.27 -24.47
N MET A 390 13.28 -4.28 -23.60
CA MET A 390 13.20 -4.45 -22.16
C MET A 390 11.99 -3.69 -21.62
N ALA A 391 11.52 -4.04 -20.43
CA ALA A 391 10.41 -3.33 -19.79
C ALA A 391 10.68 -3.10 -18.31
N THR A 392 10.30 -1.91 -17.84
CA THR A 392 10.37 -1.52 -16.42
C THR A 392 8.97 -1.15 -15.94
N PRO A 393 8.35 -1.94 -15.06
CA PRO A 393 7.07 -1.59 -14.44
C PRO A 393 7.23 -0.34 -13.56
N LEU A 394 6.24 0.53 -13.60
CA LEU A 394 6.13 1.71 -12.75
C LEU A 394 5.09 1.48 -11.64
N PRO A 395 5.11 2.28 -10.57
CA PRO A 395 4.11 2.21 -9.52
C PRO A 395 2.70 2.34 -10.07
N MET A 396 1.77 1.58 -9.48
CA MET A 396 0.36 1.62 -9.84
C MET A 396 -0.40 2.65 -9.00
N GLU A 397 -1.49 3.18 -9.56
CA GLU A 397 -2.32 4.20 -8.97
C GLU A 397 -3.77 3.70 -8.84
N VAL A 398 -4.46 4.16 -7.80
CA VAL A 398 -5.92 4.04 -7.68
C VAL A 398 -6.51 5.32 -8.25
N ILE A 399 -7.34 5.19 -9.27
CA ILE A 399 -8.04 6.31 -9.89
C ILE A 399 -9.55 6.11 -9.80
N GLU A 400 -10.31 7.20 -9.89
CA GLU A 400 -11.76 7.14 -9.95
C GLU A 400 -12.23 7.18 -11.41
N GLN A 401 -13.09 6.25 -11.78
CA GLN A 401 -13.72 6.17 -13.09
C GLN A 401 -15.18 5.76 -12.93
N ASP A 402 -16.12 6.59 -13.42
CA ASP A 402 -17.57 6.35 -13.34
C ASP A 402 -18.10 6.16 -11.89
N GLY A 403 -17.44 6.78 -10.90
CA GLY A 403 -17.81 6.66 -9.47
C GLY A 403 -17.28 5.39 -8.79
N GLU A 404 -16.44 4.62 -9.46
CA GLU A 404 -15.79 3.43 -8.95
C GLU A 404 -14.26 3.60 -8.94
N ALA A 405 -13.60 2.98 -7.97
CA ALA A 405 -12.15 2.91 -7.96
C ALA A 405 -11.65 1.83 -8.93
N VAL A 406 -10.67 2.16 -9.74
CA VAL A 406 -9.99 1.25 -10.66
C VAL A 406 -8.47 1.35 -10.49
N LEU A 407 -7.76 0.27 -10.79
CA LEU A 407 -6.31 0.19 -10.69
C LEU A 407 -5.67 0.44 -12.05
N ARG A 408 -4.95 1.56 -12.18
CA ARG A 408 -4.21 1.94 -13.39
C ARG A 408 -2.72 1.76 -13.16
N GLY A 409 -2.05 1.14 -14.12
CA GLY A 409 -0.61 0.96 -14.13
C GLY A 409 0.03 1.52 -15.38
N ARG A 410 1.33 1.74 -15.29
CA ARG A 410 2.19 2.14 -16.40
C ARG A 410 3.39 1.21 -16.45
N VAL A 411 3.88 0.95 -17.65
CA VAL A 411 5.14 0.23 -17.86
C VAL A 411 5.93 0.95 -18.94
N MET A 412 7.23 1.13 -18.71
CA MET A 412 8.13 1.72 -19.68
C MET A 412 8.71 0.61 -20.56
N ALA A 413 8.45 0.67 -21.86
CA ALA A 413 9.12 -0.15 -22.86
C ALA A 413 10.41 0.54 -23.31
N HIS A 414 11.53 -0.16 -23.29
CA HIS A 414 12.84 0.29 -23.75
C HIS A 414 13.21 -0.47 -25.00
N LEU A 415 13.12 0.20 -26.15
CA LEU A 415 13.37 -0.39 -27.47
C LEU A 415 14.84 -0.16 -27.83
N LEU A 416 15.63 -1.20 -27.82
CA LEU A 416 17.01 -1.17 -28.33
C LEU A 416 16.97 -1.32 -29.84
N CYS A 417 17.49 -0.36 -30.55
CA CYS A 417 17.47 -0.30 -32.01
C CYS A 417 18.87 -0.03 -32.55
N ILE A 418 19.15 -0.57 -33.72
CA ILE A 418 20.35 -0.28 -34.48
C ILE A 418 19.99 0.53 -35.74
N ASN A 419 20.68 1.62 -35.98
CA ASN A 419 20.47 2.50 -37.12
C ASN A 419 21.29 2.06 -38.35
N ALA A 420 21.17 2.77 -39.45
CA ALA A 420 21.89 2.48 -40.70
C ALA A 420 23.42 2.72 -40.62
N LEU A 421 23.90 3.36 -39.55
CA LEU A 421 25.32 3.57 -39.26
C LEU A 421 25.89 2.53 -38.28
N GLU A 422 25.14 1.45 -38.02
CA GLU A 422 25.44 0.40 -37.03
C GLU A 422 25.55 0.93 -35.59
N GLU A 423 24.99 2.12 -35.30
CA GLU A 423 24.93 2.65 -33.95
C GLU A 423 23.70 2.15 -33.22
N ILE A 424 23.88 1.80 -31.94
CA ILE A 424 22.81 1.35 -31.04
C ILE A 424 22.23 2.53 -30.28
N ASP A 425 20.91 2.65 -30.32
CA ASP A 425 20.12 3.63 -29.59
C ASP A 425 18.99 2.95 -28.80
N CYS A 426 18.55 3.60 -27.71
CA CYS A 426 17.43 3.14 -26.91
C CYS A 426 16.32 4.19 -26.90
N TYR A 427 15.10 3.75 -27.29
CA TYR A 427 13.92 4.60 -27.32
C TYR A 427 12.91 4.14 -26.28
N ASP A 428 12.47 5.06 -25.41
CA ASP A 428 11.51 4.79 -24.38
C ASP A 428 10.07 5.06 -24.85
N LYS A 429 9.17 4.14 -24.54
CA LYS A 429 7.73 4.31 -24.75
C LYS A 429 6.94 3.90 -23.51
N VAL A 430 6.04 4.77 -23.04
CA VAL A 430 5.13 4.45 -21.94
C VAL A 430 3.95 3.65 -22.48
N CYS A 431 3.67 2.51 -21.87
CA CYS A 431 2.47 1.74 -22.07
C CYS A 431 1.58 1.87 -20.83
N GLU A 432 0.33 2.29 -21.01
CA GLU A 432 -0.66 2.34 -19.93
C GLU A 432 -1.54 1.12 -19.96
N TYR A 433 -2.00 0.67 -18.79
CA TYR A 433 -2.95 -0.40 -18.65
C TYR A 433 -3.85 -0.19 -17.45
N THR A 434 -5.04 -0.78 -17.49
CA THR A 434 -5.99 -0.78 -16.38
C THR A 434 -6.36 -2.21 -16.08
N LEU A 435 -6.36 -2.60 -14.80
CA LEU A 435 -6.80 -3.93 -14.42
C LEU A 435 -8.32 -4.05 -14.60
N PRO A 436 -8.84 -5.21 -15.03
CA PRO A 436 -10.28 -5.45 -15.17
C PRO A 436 -10.95 -5.68 -13.81
N ARG A 437 -10.66 -4.78 -12.85
CA ARG A 437 -11.17 -4.81 -11.48
C ARG A 437 -11.73 -3.46 -11.13
N ARG A 438 -12.98 -3.45 -10.66
CA ARG A 438 -13.69 -2.25 -10.26
C ARG A 438 -14.18 -2.43 -8.84
N TYR A 439 -14.02 -1.41 -8.04
CA TYR A 439 -14.47 -1.39 -6.65
C TYR A 439 -15.52 -0.31 -6.48
N PRO A 440 -16.74 -0.64 -5.99
CA PRO A 440 -17.87 0.30 -5.89
C PRO A 440 -17.67 1.26 -4.69
N ARG A 441 -16.57 1.96 -4.69
CA ARG A 441 -16.14 2.92 -3.67
C ARG A 441 -15.39 4.07 -4.34
N PRO A 442 -15.43 5.29 -3.74
CA PRO A 442 -14.54 6.38 -4.16
C PRO A 442 -13.07 5.98 -4.06
N ALA A 443 -12.24 6.48 -4.96
CA ALA A 443 -10.80 6.16 -4.97
C ALA A 443 -10.11 6.54 -3.64
N ALA A 444 -10.58 7.57 -2.95
CA ALA A 444 -10.04 8.00 -1.65
C ALA A 444 -10.23 6.97 -0.52
N ASP A 445 -11.22 6.09 -0.65
CA ASP A 445 -11.55 5.05 0.33
C ASP A 445 -10.90 3.70 -0.01
N VAL A 446 -10.13 3.62 -1.10
CA VAL A 446 -9.49 2.41 -1.58
C VAL A 446 -7.97 2.53 -1.44
N ILE A 447 -7.38 1.57 -0.76
CA ILE A 447 -5.93 1.41 -0.64
C ILE A 447 -5.54 0.18 -1.42
N ALA A 448 -4.61 0.33 -2.37
CA ALA A 448 -4.11 -0.79 -3.16
C ALA A 448 -2.59 -0.88 -3.07
N GLN A 449 -2.10 -2.09 -2.81
CA GLN A 449 -0.68 -2.43 -2.88
C GLN A 449 -0.51 -3.44 -4.01
N CYS A 450 0.12 -3.00 -5.10
CA CYS A 450 0.27 -3.79 -6.30
C CYS A 450 1.74 -3.98 -6.66
N TYR A 451 2.08 -5.20 -7.04
CA TYR A 451 3.43 -5.63 -7.43
C TYR A 451 3.38 -6.16 -8.87
N PRO A 452 3.53 -5.28 -9.87
CA PRO A 452 3.60 -5.71 -11.26
C PRO A 452 4.94 -6.36 -11.54
N SER A 453 4.92 -7.48 -12.23
CA SER A 453 6.10 -8.19 -12.73
C SER A 453 5.96 -8.44 -14.23
N VAL A 454 7.08 -8.33 -14.96
CA VAL A 454 7.10 -8.55 -16.40
C VAL A 454 7.09 -10.05 -16.68
N GLY A 455 6.11 -10.53 -17.44
CA GLY A 455 5.99 -11.90 -17.90
C GLY A 455 6.66 -12.12 -19.25
N SER A 456 6.35 -11.30 -20.24
CA SER A 456 6.99 -11.31 -21.56
C SER A 456 6.94 -9.95 -22.21
N VAL A 457 7.91 -9.68 -23.07
CA VAL A 457 8.01 -8.45 -23.84
C VAL A 457 8.21 -8.78 -25.29
N SER A 458 7.54 -8.07 -26.18
CA SER A 458 7.75 -8.19 -27.62
C SER A 458 7.59 -6.84 -28.30
N ALA A 459 8.34 -6.62 -29.36
CA ALA A 459 8.12 -5.49 -30.23
C ALA A 459 8.25 -5.90 -31.69
N ARG A 460 7.45 -5.25 -32.53
CA ARG A 460 7.48 -5.48 -33.98
C ARG A 460 7.20 -4.19 -34.72
N LYS A 461 7.79 -4.08 -35.88
CA LYS A 461 7.47 -3.01 -36.83
C LYS A 461 6.23 -3.40 -37.64
N VAL A 462 5.25 -2.52 -37.74
CA VAL A 462 4.01 -2.71 -38.50
C VAL A 462 3.84 -1.48 -39.42
N GLY A 463 4.28 -1.61 -40.66
CA GLY A 463 4.41 -0.46 -41.57
C GLY A 463 5.46 0.52 -41.05
N ASP A 464 5.09 1.79 -40.90
CA ASP A 464 5.94 2.84 -40.36
C ASP A 464 5.89 2.92 -38.82
N ASP A 465 4.93 2.23 -38.21
CA ASP A 465 4.77 2.20 -36.76
C ASP A 465 5.50 1.01 -36.11
N THR A 466 5.90 1.21 -34.87
CA THR A 466 6.41 0.16 -33.98
C THR A 466 5.37 -0.11 -32.91
N SER A 467 4.99 -1.37 -32.79
CA SER A 467 4.12 -1.84 -31.72
C SER A 467 4.93 -2.62 -30.69
N ALA A 468 4.86 -2.22 -29.42
CA ALA A 468 5.40 -2.97 -28.29
C ALA A 468 4.25 -3.51 -27.45
N ALA A 469 4.33 -4.80 -27.10
CA ALA A 469 3.37 -5.50 -26.26
C ALA A 469 4.10 -6.12 -25.06
N ILE A 470 3.61 -5.84 -23.86
CA ILE A 470 4.20 -6.27 -22.60
C ILE A 470 3.11 -7.00 -21.81
N VAL A 471 3.35 -8.26 -21.53
CA VAL A 471 2.49 -9.05 -20.65
C VAL A 471 3.00 -8.89 -19.21
N LEU A 472 2.13 -8.43 -18.33
CA LEU A 472 2.40 -8.23 -16.93
C LEU A 472 1.58 -9.19 -16.08
N THR A 473 2.17 -9.68 -15.00
CA THR A 473 1.46 -10.35 -13.90
C THR A 473 1.47 -9.41 -12.70
N VAL A 474 0.29 -8.98 -12.27
CA VAL A 474 0.12 -8.10 -11.13
C VAL A 474 -0.39 -8.89 -9.95
N ARG A 475 0.38 -8.94 -8.87
CA ARG A 475 -0.07 -9.43 -7.57
C ARG A 475 -0.49 -8.23 -6.73
N GLY A 476 -1.69 -8.26 -6.15
CA GLY A 476 -2.21 -7.13 -5.41
C GLY A 476 -3.05 -7.50 -4.20
N ILE A 477 -3.15 -6.56 -3.29
CA ILE A 477 -4.09 -6.54 -2.18
C ILE A 477 -4.80 -5.19 -2.20
N VAL A 478 -6.11 -5.22 -2.03
CA VAL A 478 -6.96 -4.03 -1.95
C VAL A 478 -7.70 -4.04 -0.63
N SER A 479 -7.65 -2.93 0.05
CA SER A 479 -8.37 -2.68 1.30
C SER A 479 -9.30 -1.49 1.15
N PHE A 480 -10.45 -1.55 1.82
CA PHE A 480 -11.36 -0.43 1.96
C PHE A 480 -11.15 0.26 3.30
N ARG A 481 -11.01 1.58 3.24
CA ARG A 481 -10.99 2.40 4.44
C ARG A 481 -12.40 2.92 4.71
N SER A 482 -12.85 2.78 5.95
CA SER A 482 -14.10 3.37 6.43
C SER A 482 -13.85 4.10 7.74
N THR A 483 -14.59 5.20 7.95
CA THR A 483 -14.55 5.94 9.22
C THR A 483 -15.96 5.97 9.78
N GLN A 484 -16.12 5.47 10.99
CA GLN A 484 -17.41 5.40 11.67
C GLN A 484 -17.36 6.24 12.95
N THR A 485 -18.46 6.97 13.22
CA THR A 485 -18.62 7.73 14.45
C THR A 485 -19.31 6.86 15.49
N VAL A 486 -18.65 6.66 16.64
CA VAL A 486 -19.15 5.86 17.75
C VAL A 486 -18.97 6.62 19.06
N LEU A 487 -19.59 6.16 20.14
CA LEU A 487 -19.45 6.77 21.44
C LEU A 487 -18.12 6.38 22.10
N ALA A 488 -17.43 7.40 22.60
CA ALA A 488 -16.23 7.26 23.44
C ALA A 488 -16.56 7.23 24.93
N ASP A 489 -17.56 8.05 25.34
CA ASP A 489 -18.01 8.14 26.72
C ASP A 489 -19.49 8.52 26.79
N VAL A 490 -20.14 8.06 27.85
CA VAL A 490 -21.54 8.37 28.16
C VAL A 490 -21.66 8.68 29.64
N GLN A 491 -22.21 9.85 29.96
CA GLN A 491 -22.41 10.28 31.34
C GLN A 491 -23.89 10.61 31.57
N CYS A 492 -24.49 10.01 32.59
CA CYS A 492 -25.79 10.42 33.10
C CYS A 492 -25.57 11.52 34.17
N THR A 493 -26.12 12.72 33.95
CA THR A 493 -25.86 13.88 34.80
C THR A 493 -26.97 14.13 35.82
N SER A 494 -28.07 14.73 35.43
CA SER A 494 -29.18 15.07 36.30
C SER A 494 -30.43 14.24 35.97
N PRO A 495 -31.30 13.98 36.91
CA PRO A 495 -32.62 13.41 36.59
C PRO A 495 -33.33 14.27 35.58
N LEU A 496 -34.00 13.64 34.61
CA LEU A 496 -34.82 14.34 33.65
C LEU A 496 -35.96 15.08 34.37
N VAL A 497 -36.00 16.39 34.19
CA VAL A 497 -37.12 17.20 34.65
C VAL A 497 -38.26 17.04 33.63
N ARG A 498 -39.28 16.29 33.98
CA ARG A 498 -40.46 16.12 33.14
C ARG A 498 -41.51 17.12 33.58
N ASP A 499 -41.91 17.97 32.65
CA ASP A 499 -43.06 18.83 32.79
C ASP A 499 -44.28 18.10 32.21
N ASP A 500 -44.61 16.93 32.82
CA ASP A 500 -45.67 16.07 32.36
C ASP A 500 -47.04 16.47 32.97
N GLY A 501 -47.11 17.55 33.76
CA GLY A 501 -48.28 18.16 34.33
C GLY A 501 -49.57 17.36 34.19
N ASP A 502 -50.53 17.88 33.46
CA ASP A 502 -51.83 17.25 33.20
C ASP A 502 -51.91 16.57 31.80
N ILE A 503 -50.78 16.18 31.20
CA ILE A 503 -50.78 15.56 29.87
C ILE A 503 -51.15 14.08 29.98
N ALA A 504 -52.37 13.76 29.60
CA ALA A 504 -52.88 12.38 29.61
C ALA A 504 -52.40 11.55 28.40
N LEU A 505 -52.01 12.21 27.28
CA LEU A 505 -51.70 11.56 26.02
C LEU A 505 -50.80 12.46 25.14
N ARG A 506 -49.73 11.88 24.59
CA ARG A 506 -48.89 12.54 23.56
C ARG A 506 -49.07 11.82 22.22
N ILE A 507 -49.34 12.57 21.17
CA ILE A 507 -49.44 12.05 19.80
C ILE A 507 -48.41 12.73 18.94
N TYR A 508 -47.63 11.93 18.22
CA TYR A 508 -46.65 12.38 17.24
C TYR A 508 -47.09 11.95 15.83
N PHE A 509 -46.96 12.85 14.86
CA PHE A 509 -47.24 12.57 13.45
C PHE A 509 -45.94 12.31 12.74
N ALA A 510 -45.54 11.06 12.67
CA ALA A 510 -44.31 10.62 12.06
C ALA A 510 -44.43 10.59 10.53
N GLN A 511 -43.31 10.89 9.86
CA GLN A 511 -43.16 10.79 8.41
C GLN A 511 -42.50 9.46 8.02
N ALA A 512 -42.68 9.06 6.76
CA ALA A 512 -41.92 7.94 6.21
C ALA A 512 -40.40 8.24 6.24
N GLY A 513 -39.59 7.26 6.63
CA GLY A 513 -38.15 7.40 6.76
C GLY A 513 -37.66 7.90 8.13
N GLU A 514 -38.55 8.32 9.06
CA GLU A 514 -38.14 8.63 10.42
C GLU A 514 -37.81 7.34 11.20
N ASP A 515 -36.72 7.40 12.01
CA ASP A 515 -36.32 6.29 12.86
C ASP A 515 -37.02 6.39 14.24
N MET A 516 -37.58 5.28 14.68
CA MET A 516 -38.26 5.18 15.98
C MET A 516 -37.36 5.55 17.15
N PHE A 517 -36.05 5.24 17.06
CA PHE A 517 -35.08 5.63 18.08
C PHE A 517 -34.94 7.15 18.21
N ASP A 518 -34.91 7.89 17.10
CA ASP A 518 -34.81 9.35 17.12
C ASP A 518 -36.06 10.00 17.65
N ILE A 519 -37.22 9.43 17.33
CA ILE A 519 -38.53 9.85 17.92
C ILE A 519 -38.50 9.60 19.43
N ALA A 520 -38.12 8.39 19.85
CA ALA A 520 -38.02 8.00 21.25
C ALA A 520 -37.06 8.88 22.04
N LYS A 521 -35.89 9.20 21.47
CA LYS A 521 -34.89 10.10 22.07
C LYS A 521 -35.44 11.49 22.31
N ARG A 522 -36.22 12.05 21.38
CA ARG A 522 -36.86 13.37 21.51
C ARG A 522 -37.85 13.45 22.68
N TYR A 523 -38.53 12.35 22.96
CA TYR A 523 -39.52 12.29 24.03
C TYR A 523 -39.06 11.58 25.30
N ALA A 524 -37.81 11.17 25.35
CA ALA A 524 -37.23 10.38 26.43
C ALA A 524 -38.07 9.14 26.79
N ALA A 525 -38.59 8.47 25.78
CA ALA A 525 -39.41 7.26 25.91
C ALA A 525 -38.67 6.04 25.34
N SER A 526 -38.99 4.82 25.76
CA SER A 526 -38.40 3.60 25.16
C SER A 526 -38.95 3.39 23.74
N PRO A 527 -38.06 3.12 22.74
CA PRO A 527 -38.52 2.77 21.38
C PRO A 527 -39.43 1.56 21.36
N GLU A 528 -39.16 0.56 22.21
CA GLU A 528 -39.98 -0.66 22.34
C GLU A 528 -41.37 -0.34 22.94
N ALA A 529 -41.40 0.57 23.91
CA ALA A 529 -42.69 0.99 24.50
C ALA A 529 -43.55 1.76 23.50
N ILE A 530 -42.95 2.62 22.65
CA ILE A 530 -43.65 3.31 21.56
C ILE A 530 -44.14 2.30 20.55
N ALA A 531 -43.30 1.36 20.11
CA ALA A 531 -43.65 0.32 19.16
C ALA A 531 -44.79 -0.56 19.66
N ALA A 532 -44.75 -1.00 20.91
CA ALA A 532 -45.81 -1.81 21.53
C ALA A 532 -47.15 -1.05 21.66
N ALA A 533 -47.11 0.25 21.95
CA ALA A 533 -48.34 1.08 22.06
C ALA A 533 -49.03 1.36 20.71
N ASN A 534 -48.33 1.14 19.60
CA ASN A 534 -48.79 1.44 18.25
C ASN A 534 -48.85 0.23 17.30
N ASP A 535 -48.60 -0.97 17.79
CA ASP A 535 -48.50 -2.22 16.99
C ASP A 535 -47.60 -2.08 15.77
N THR A 536 -46.43 -1.43 15.95
CA THR A 536 -45.45 -1.18 14.88
C THR A 536 -44.07 -1.76 15.23
N GLY A 537 -43.17 -1.80 14.25
CA GLY A 537 -41.76 -2.11 14.50
C GLY A 537 -41.01 -0.95 15.18
N SER A 538 -39.88 -1.25 15.83
CA SER A 538 -39.01 -0.26 16.49
C SER A 538 -37.93 0.34 15.57
N GLY A 539 -38.00 0.11 14.27
CA GLY A 539 -37.05 0.58 13.28
C GLY A 539 -37.48 1.83 12.51
N ILE A 540 -37.03 1.96 11.27
CA ILE A 540 -37.38 3.02 10.35
C ILE A 540 -38.83 2.84 9.89
N LEU A 541 -39.61 3.92 9.92
CA LEU A 541 -41.03 3.91 9.54
C LEU A 541 -41.15 3.90 8.00
N GLU A 542 -41.89 2.93 7.47
CA GLU A 542 -42.10 2.80 6.01
C GLU A 542 -43.14 3.80 5.45
N ALA A 543 -44.08 4.27 6.28
CA ALA A 543 -45.13 5.17 5.88
C ALA A 543 -45.43 6.21 6.96
N PRO A 544 -46.00 7.38 6.59
CA PRO A 544 -46.48 8.35 7.56
C PRO A 544 -47.53 7.75 8.46
N GLN A 545 -47.38 7.90 9.76
CA GLN A 545 -48.35 7.37 10.74
C GLN A 545 -48.43 8.23 12.00
N ARG A 546 -49.54 8.08 12.71
CA ARG A 546 -49.75 8.71 13.99
C ARG A 546 -49.28 7.77 15.09
N LEU A 547 -48.34 8.22 15.88
CA LEU A 547 -47.76 7.46 16.99
C LEU A 547 -48.25 7.98 18.34
N LEU A 548 -48.70 7.08 19.16
CA LEU A 548 -48.95 7.30 20.58
C LEU A 548 -47.62 7.19 21.32
N ILE A 549 -47.22 8.25 22.01
CA ILE A 549 -46.01 8.27 22.81
C ILE A 549 -46.40 8.01 24.27
N PRO A 550 -46.11 6.83 24.83
CA PRO A 550 -46.41 6.54 26.22
C PRO A 550 -45.62 7.45 27.16
N SER A 551 -46.29 7.98 28.20
CA SER A 551 -45.56 8.60 29.30
C SER A 551 -44.77 7.50 30.01
N ALA A 552 -43.47 7.71 30.28
CA ALA A 552 -42.71 6.75 31.04
C ALA A 552 -43.24 6.68 32.47
N THR A 553 -43.70 5.48 32.83
CA THR A 553 -44.15 5.14 34.19
C THR A 553 -42.99 4.93 35.11
#